data_a3df37ced19ad8ff8e06585df4117b54
#
_entry.id   a3df37ced19ad8ff8e06585df4117b54
#
_cell.length_a   1.000
_cell.length_b   1.000
_cell.length_c   1.000
_cell.angle_alpha   90.00
_cell.angle_beta   90.00
_cell.angle_gamma   90.00
#
_symmetry.space_group_name_H-M   'P 1'
#
loop_
_entity.id
_entity.type
_entity.pdbx_description
1 polymer ?
#
loop_
_entity_poly.entity_id
_entity_poly.type
_entity_poly.pdbx_seq_one_letter_code
_entity_poly.pdbx_strand_id
1 'polypeptide(L)'
;MKKATSILLLLALVATLACALVACNPADEEWYVEDGAEVINVYLRDFEEWSNNYTIDAIRRFNSNLTDGIQVEYTLLLADQYENKVQSDREAGKAPDVYLISYGNLLTAINYNYILPLENVLSQKMIDDISESAKDYVYLKEHLYAAPFCFEPSIMLFYSKKAFATAGVTSAPKTYAEMLDACAKIKPTLSKAQYVVGTPKGLPMGWANIGQFYNAAGGNLPLSDDWSESLVMQNKEGYTSFLNYYTSLYTKGYTPLQDCAGGYNEIIREVCEGRAAMTFAGSYAVSTIYDEYPECVDDIEVAVVPTMDGTSNVATTTNGGWSYVLDAATAKRKGADGRTHAELAAKFLEFLLTDSEVAPEYFEKANYCKSAGYNSVIAATGKEGEGNKYYAEIARAASNAIATPLYNYDITTECSKMIEEMVINGKSADQVITTFDNMVKQIIRQSGLAGKNPAYRGN
;
A
#
# COMPACT_ATOMS: atom_id res chain seq x y z
N MET A 1 -25.33 47.08 22.45
CA MET A 1 -24.35 46.25 23.18
C MET A 1 -24.43 44.76 22.83
N LYS A 2 -25.55 44.12 22.58
CA LYS A 2 -25.63 42.67 22.27
C LYS A 2 -25.04 42.23 20.87
N LYS A 3 -24.96 43.13 19.89
CA LYS A 3 -24.39 42.81 18.56
C LYS A 3 -22.85 42.85 18.53
N ALA A 4 -22.21 43.66 19.36
CA ALA A 4 -20.75 43.75 19.42
C ALA A 4 -20.12 42.53 20.13
N THR A 5 -20.80 41.96 21.13
CA THR A 5 -20.35 40.78 21.85
C THR A 5 -20.42 39.51 20.98
N SER A 6 -21.38 39.39 20.07
CA SER A 6 -21.49 38.25 19.15
C SER A 6 -20.42 38.24 18.08
N ILE A 7 -19.96 39.40 17.61
CA ILE A 7 -18.90 39.53 16.61
C ILE A 7 -17.52 39.21 17.22
N LEU A 8 -17.31 39.62 18.48
CA LEU A 8 -16.05 39.26 19.19
C LEU A 8 -15.95 37.77 19.51
N LEU A 9 -17.08 37.12 19.83
CA LEU A 9 -17.12 35.67 20.03
C LEU A 9 -16.87 34.88 18.72
N LEU A 10 -17.40 35.37 17.60
CA LEU A 10 -17.16 34.74 16.30
C LEU A 10 -15.71 34.90 15.85
N LEU A 11 -15.11 36.06 16.06
CA LEU A 11 -13.67 36.29 15.77
C LEU A 11 -12.75 35.50 16.68
N ALA A 12 -13.10 35.28 17.94
CA ALA A 12 -12.37 34.43 18.87
C ALA A 12 -12.47 32.95 18.46
N LEU A 13 -13.65 32.50 17.98
CA LEU A 13 -13.84 31.12 17.52
C LEU A 13 -13.08 30.85 16.21
N VAL A 14 -13.02 31.81 15.28
CA VAL A 14 -12.24 31.70 14.04
C VAL A 14 -10.74 31.73 14.32
N ALA A 15 -10.30 32.54 15.30
CA ALA A 15 -8.90 32.54 15.72
C ALA A 15 -8.46 31.24 16.41
N THR A 16 -9.34 30.62 17.21
CA THR A 16 -9.06 29.30 17.82
C THR A 16 -9.13 28.16 16.81
N LEU A 17 -9.98 28.22 15.79
CA LEU A 17 -9.95 27.24 14.69
C LEU A 17 -8.71 27.41 13.79
N ALA A 18 -8.24 28.63 13.59
CA ALA A 18 -7.01 28.88 12.81
C ALA A 18 -5.73 28.41 13.55
N CYS A 19 -5.76 28.40 14.89
CA CYS A 19 -4.63 27.85 15.66
C CYS A 19 -4.68 26.32 15.81
N ALA A 20 -5.81 25.66 15.52
CA ALA A 20 -5.91 24.19 15.56
C ALA A 20 -5.50 23.50 14.24
N LEU A 21 -5.14 24.28 13.21
CA LEU A 21 -4.61 23.81 11.93
C LEU A 21 -3.07 23.93 11.82
N VAL A 22 -2.39 24.26 12.91
CA VAL A 22 -0.95 24.00 13.00
C VAL A 22 -0.82 22.49 13.22
N ALA A 23 -0.55 21.75 12.14
CA ALA A 23 -0.05 20.39 12.24
C ALA A 23 1.02 20.40 13.33
N CYS A 24 0.93 19.52 14.32
CA CYS A 24 2.01 19.24 15.23
C CYS A 24 3.17 18.70 14.37
N ASN A 25 4.01 19.58 13.90
CA ASN A 25 5.38 19.20 13.56
C ASN A 25 6.00 18.73 14.87
N PRO A 26 6.50 17.51 14.98
CA PRO A 26 7.25 17.10 16.14
C PRO A 26 8.50 17.97 16.20
N ALA A 27 8.52 18.84 17.20
CA ALA A 27 9.61 19.72 17.63
C ALA A 27 10.29 20.54 16.50
N ASP A 28 10.16 21.85 16.62
CA ASP A 28 10.94 22.87 15.93
C ASP A 28 12.47 22.60 16.01
N GLU A 29 12.97 21.64 15.23
CA GLU A 29 14.34 21.68 14.80
C GLU A 29 14.34 22.73 13.67
N GLU A 30 14.74 23.99 13.99
CA GLU A 30 15.14 24.94 12.97
C GLU A 30 16.24 24.30 12.12
N TRP A 31 15.87 23.83 10.93
CA TRP A 31 16.84 23.31 9.98
C TRP A 31 17.78 24.46 9.59
N TYR A 32 18.99 24.40 10.10
CA TYR A 32 20.02 25.31 9.67
C TYR A 32 20.40 24.96 8.24
N VAL A 33 20.02 25.80 7.28
CA VAL A 33 20.49 25.71 5.90
C VAL A 33 21.90 26.29 5.87
N GLU A 34 22.88 25.47 5.51
CA GLU A 34 24.25 25.89 5.40
C GLU A 34 24.39 26.89 4.23
N ASP A 35 25.09 28.01 4.46
CA ASP A 35 25.26 29.06 3.47
C ASP A 35 25.83 28.45 2.17
N GLY A 36 25.06 28.52 1.09
CA GLY A 36 25.44 28.01 -0.23
C GLY A 36 25.04 26.59 -0.53
N ALA A 37 24.32 25.90 0.36
CA ALA A 37 23.73 24.57 0.07
C ALA A 37 22.53 24.70 -0.87
N GLU A 38 22.42 23.76 -1.80
CA GLU A 38 21.24 23.59 -2.65
C GLU A 38 20.21 22.73 -1.90
N VAL A 39 18.99 23.22 -1.76
CA VAL A 39 17.94 22.56 -0.98
C VAL A 39 17.01 21.73 -1.86
N ILE A 40 16.87 20.45 -1.50
CA ILE A 40 15.92 19.52 -2.11
C ILE A 40 14.76 19.26 -1.13
N ASN A 41 13.53 19.45 -1.60
CA ASN A 41 12.33 19.27 -0.81
C ASN A 41 11.75 17.86 -1.02
N VAL A 42 11.56 17.13 0.07
CA VAL A 42 11.04 15.76 0.08
C VAL A 42 9.71 15.70 0.84
N TYR A 43 8.67 15.15 0.23
CA TYR A 43 7.44 14.84 0.93
C TYR A 43 7.45 13.40 1.40
N LEU A 44 7.33 13.22 2.72
CA LEU A 44 7.21 11.93 3.38
C LEU A 44 5.75 11.66 3.71
N ARG A 45 5.30 10.45 3.43
CA ARG A 45 4.00 9.96 3.86
C ARG A 45 4.13 9.35 5.24
N ASP A 46 3.27 9.76 6.17
CA ASP A 46 3.18 9.13 7.46
C ASP A 46 2.52 7.75 7.32
N PHE A 47 3.28 6.71 7.63
CA PHE A 47 2.78 5.33 7.65
C PHE A 47 2.34 4.89 9.05
N GLU A 48 2.40 5.81 10.06
CA GLU A 48 2.15 5.51 11.47
C GLU A 48 3.08 4.42 12.03
N GLU A 49 4.13 4.10 11.29
CA GLU A 49 5.13 3.09 11.59
C GLU A 49 6.52 3.74 11.70
N TRP A 50 7.50 2.95 12.12
CA TRP A 50 8.93 3.27 12.21
C TRP A 50 9.53 3.82 10.90
N SER A 51 8.91 3.61 9.72
CA SER A 51 9.41 4.08 8.42
C SER A 51 9.69 5.58 8.36
N ASN A 52 8.92 6.39 9.08
CA ASN A 52 9.17 7.83 9.17
C ASN A 52 10.48 8.12 9.88
N ASN A 53 10.72 7.47 11.02
CA ASN A 53 11.96 7.64 11.78
C ASN A 53 13.18 7.24 10.96
N TYR A 54 13.08 6.11 10.20
CA TYR A 54 14.15 5.69 9.31
C TYR A 54 14.49 6.77 8.27
N THR A 55 13.49 7.25 7.51
CA THR A 55 13.74 8.23 6.44
C THR A 55 14.24 9.57 6.98
N ILE A 56 13.71 10.01 8.13
CA ILE A 56 14.18 11.22 8.82
C ILE A 56 15.63 11.05 9.27
N ASP A 57 16.01 9.92 9.84
CA ASP A 57 17.39 9.64 10.26
C ASP A 57 18.33 9.53 9.06
N ALA A 58 17.89 8.95 7.94
CA ALA A 58 18.65 8.92 6.69
C ALA A 58 18.87 10.36 6.15
N ILE A 59 17.85 11.23 6.19
CA ILE A 59 17.98 12.64 5.82
C ILE A 59 19.00 13.37 6.72
N ARG A 60 18.94 13.14 8.03
CA ARG A 60 19.93 13.73 8.97
C ARG A 60 21.35 13.28 8.67
N ARG A 61 21.57 12.00 8.37
CA ARG A 61 22.88 11.45 7.97
C ARG A 61 23.35 12.06 6.65
N PHE A 62 22.47 12.17 5.66
CA PHE A 62 22.78 12.81 4.37
C PHE A 62 23.22 14.26 4.56
N ASN A 63 22.45 15.03 5.32
CA ASN A 63 22.71 16.44 5.57
C ASN A 63 24.00 16.66 6.39
N SER A 64 24.30 15.76 7.36
CA SER A 64 25.51 15.88 8.19
C SER A 64 26.81 15.74 7.39
N ASN A 65 26.76 15.06 6.25
CA ASN A 65 27.91 14.86 5.38
C ASN A 65 28.02 15.92 4.26
N LEU A 66 27.00 16.79 4.12
CA LEU A 66 26.91 17.81 3.05
C LEU A 66 27.34 17.29 1.69
N THR A 67 26.81 16.14 1.32
CA THR A 67 27.18 15.43 0.10
C THR A 67 26.95 16.35 -1.12
N ASP A 68 28.00 16.70 -1.80
CA ASP A 68 27.98 17.58 -2.99
C ASP A 68 27.32 18.95 -2.78
N GLY A 69 27.30 19.51 -1.56
CA GLY A 69 26.66 20.77 -1.23
C GLY A 69 25.14 20.73 -1.31
N ILE A 70 24.54 19.54 -1.10
CA ILE A 70 23.10 19.33 -1.12
C ILE A 70 22.59 19.19 0.30
N GLN A 71 21.49 19.85 0.60
CA GLN A 71 20.72 19.68 1.83
C GLN A 71 19.30 19.25 1.50
N VAL A 72 18.76 18.31 2.28
CA VAL A 72 17.40 17.80 2.12
C VAL A 72 16.51 18.33 3.24
N GLU A 73 15.44 19.02 2.85
CA GLU A 73 14.34 19.36 3.74
C GLU A 73 13.17 18.41 3.50
N TYR A 74 12.41 18.09 4.55
CA TYR A 74 11.26 17.23 4.40
C TYR A 74 9.98 17.83 4.98
N THR A 75 8.85 17.40 4.45
CA THR A 75 7.52 17.61 5.04
C THR A 75 6.87 16.27 5.27
N LEU A 76 6.58 15.96 6.54
CA LEU A 76 5.83 14.76 6.92
C LEU A 76 4.34 15.04 6.81
N LEU A 77 3.63 14.23 6.04
CA LEU A 77 2.20 14.40 5.76
C LEU A 77 1.43 13.16 6.21
N LEU A 78 0.30 13.36 6.89
CA LEU A 78 -0.62 12.29 7.28
C LEU A 78 -1.08 11.49 6.05
N ALA A 79 -1.22 10.19 6.22
CA ALA A 79 -1.52 9.25 5.15
C ALA A 79 -2.75 9.61 4.31
N ASP A 80 -3.83 10.09 4.96
CA ASP A 80 -5.09 10.49 4.33
C ASP A 80 -5.03 11.85 3.62
N GLN A 81 -4.04 12.68 3.93
CA GLN A 81 -3.84 14.01 3.35
C GLN A 81 -2.76 14.04 2.27
N TYR A 82 -1.89 13.02 2.25
CA TYR A 82 -0.66 13.00 1.47
C TYR A 82 -0.89 13.27 -0.03
N GLU A 83 -1.73 12.47 -0.67
CA GLU A 83 -1.94 12.56 -2.12
C GLU A 83 -2.62 13.88 -2.52
N ASN A 84 -3.59 14.33 -1.71
CA ASN A 84 -4.25 15.61 -1.92
C ASN A 84 -3.28 16.79 -1.78
N LYS A 85 -2.34 16.72 -0.83
CA LYS A 85 -1.33 17.75 -0.61
C LYS A 85 -0.33 17.80 -1.75
N VAL A 86 0.19 16.66 -2.20
CA VAL A 86 1.08 16.59 -3.38
C VAL A 86 0.40 17.19 -4.61
N GLN A 87 -0.86 16.85 -4.84
CA GLN A 87 -1.65 17.39 -5.96
C GLN A 87 -1.85 18.90 -5.85
N SER A 88 -2.32 19.40 -4.71
CA SER A 88 -2.61 20.82 -4.53
C SER A 88 -1.36 21.69 -4.63
N ASP A 89 -0.22 21.24 -4.10
CA ASP A 89 1.03 21.96 -4.18
C ASP A 89 1.59 21.98 -5.60
N ARG A 90 1.40 20.90 -6.35
CA ARG A 90 1.75 20.88 -7.78
C ARG A 90 0.93 21.91 -8.57
N GLU A 91 -0.38 21.95 -8.34
CA GLU A 91 -1.26 22.95 -8.98
C GLU A 91 -0.88 24.39 -8.61
N ALA A 92 -0.37 24.59 -7.39
CA ALA A 92 0.15 25.88 -6.91
C ALA A 92 1.58 26.21 -7.39
N GLY A 93 2.23 25.31 -8.16
CA GLY A 93 3.62 25.46 -8.59
C GLY A 93 4.65 25.27 -7.47
N LYS A 94 4.28 24.57 -6.38
CA LYS A 94 5.09 24.31 -5.18
C LYS A 94 5.31 22.82 -4.94
N ALA A 95 5.26 22.02 -6.01
CA ALA A 95 5.49 20.58 -5.89
C ALA A 95 6.85 20.28 -5.22
N PRO A 96 6.93 19.23 -4.37
CA PRO A 96 8.21 18.78 -3.83
C PRO A 96 9.14 18.31 -4.95
N ASP A 97 10.42 18.20 -4.66
CA ASP A 97 11.38 17.62 -5.61
C ASP A 97 11.24 16.09 -5.67
N VAL A 98 11.09 15.50 -4.51
CA VAL A 98 10.97 14.04 -4.31
C VAL A 98 9.72 13.71 -3.51
N TYR A 99 9.02 12.67 -3.90
CA TYR A 99 7.90 12.16 -3.12
C TYR A 99 7.66 10.67 -3.39
N LEU A 100 6.99 10.01 -2.45
CA LEU A 100 6.56 8.62 -2.60
C LEU A 100 5.32 8.52 -3.48
N ILE A 101 5.26 7.49 -4.32
CA ILE A 101 4.09 7.15 -5.10
C ILE A 101 3.76 5.66 -4.93
N SER A 102 2.49 5.34 -4.77
CA SER A 102 2.01 3.97 -4.85
C SER A 102 1.91 3.51 -6.30
N TYR A 103 2.04 2.21 -6.55
CA TYR A 103 1.93 1.68 -7.92
C TYR A 103 0.63 2.04 -8.61
N GLY A 104 -0.48 2.00 -7.89
CA GLY A 104 -1.78 2.33 -8.47
C GLY A 104 -1.87 3.73 -9.05
N ASN A 105 -1.04 4.67 -8.58
CA ASN A 105 -1.02 6.06 -9.00
C ASN A 105 0.04 6.37 -10.06
N LEU A 106 0.99 5.46 -10.30
CA LEU A 106 2.13 5.71 -11.18
C LEU A 106 1.72 6.02 -12.62
N LEU A 107 0.81 5.23 -13.19
CA LEU A 107 0.34 5.45 -14.56
C LEU A 107 -0.40 6.79 -14.72
N THR A 108 -1.17 7.19 -13.71
CA THR A 108 -1.83 8.49 -13.68
C THR A 108 -0.80 9.62 -13.72
N ALA A 109 0.23 9.55 -12.87
CA ALA A 109 1.30 10.54 -12.82
C ALA A 109 2.05 10.66 -14.16
N ILE A 110 2.31 9.53 -14.83
CA ILE A 110 2.93 9.49 -16.16
C ILE A 110 2.04 10.14 -17.22
N ASN A 111 0.75 9.78 -17.26
CA ASN A 111 -0.17 10.28 -18.27
C ASN A 111 -0.40 11.81 -18.19
N TYR A 112 -0.32 12.35 -16.98
CA TYR A 112 -0.42 13.79 -16.76
C TYR A 112 0.95 14.51 -16.81
N ASN A 113 2.04 13.80 -17.08
CA ASN A 113 3.41 14.33 -17.07
C ASN A 113 3.79 15.00 -15.74
N TYR A 114 3.39 14.41 -14.63
CA TYR A 114 3.71 14.92 -13.29
C TYR A 114 5.09 14.49 -12.82
N ILE A 115 5.64 13.43 -13.38
CA ILE A 115 6.92 12.83 -12.99
C ILE A 115 7.87 12.72 -14.19
N LEU A 116 9.17 12.64 -13.88
CA LEU A 116 10.23 12.50 -14.88
C LEU A 116 10.58 11.03 -15.11
N PRO A 117 10.98 10.66 -16.36
CA PRO A 117 11.80 9.49 -16.58
C PRO A 117 13.15 9.62 -15.87
N LEU A 118 13.60 8.57 -15.19
CA LEU A 118 14.76 8.60 -14.31
C LEU A 118 16.05 8.07 -14.94
N GLU A 119 16.00 7.42 -16.10
CA GLU A 119 17.16 6.81 -16.77
C GLU A 119 18.29 7.80 -17.12
N ASN A 120 17.99 9.09 -17.22
CA ASN A 120 18.97 10.12 -17.51
C ASN A 120 19.45 10.89 -16.27
N VAL A 121 18.93 10.57 -15.09
CA VAL A 121 19.24 11.28 -13.83
C VAL A 121 19.87 10.36 -12.79
N LEU A 122 19.41 9.13 -12.67
CA LEU A 122 20.01 8.13 -11.79
C LEU A 122 21.31 7.59 -12.39
N SER A 123 22.25 7.18 -11.53
CA SER A 123 23.47 6.52 -12.00
C SER A 123 23.18 5.17 -12.65
N GLN A 124 23.96 4.80 -13.65
CA GLN A 124 23.85 3.50 -14.31
C GLN A 124 23.99 2.35 -13.29
N LYS A 125 24.87 2.52 -12.28
CA LYS A 125 25.06 1.54 -11.20
C LYS A 125 23.74 1.29 -10.45
N MET A 126 23.01 2.34 -10.08
CA MET A 126 21.72 2.23 -9.39
C MET A 126 20.66 1.58 -10.28
N ILE A 127 20.62 1.93 -11.56
CA ILE A 127 19.67 1.38 -12.54
C ILE A 127 19.93 -0.13 -12.74
N ASP A 128 21.20 -0.54 -12.90
CA ASP A 128 21.58 -1.93 -13.11
C ASP A 128 21.33 -2.80 -11.87
N ASP A 129 21.27 -2.19 -10.67
CA ASP A 129 21.00 -2.87 -9.41
C ASP A 129 19.50 -3.11 -9.15
N ILE A 130 18.60 -2.50 -9.92
CA ILE A 130 17.17 -2.75 -9.78
C ILE A 130 16.88 -4.23 -10.00
N SER A 131 16.21 -4.87 -9.03
CA SER A 131 15.86 -6.28 -9.10
C SER A 131 14.88 -6.57 -10.23
N GLU A 132 14.95 -7.77 -10.83
CA GLU A 132 14.07 -8.14 -11.93
C GLU A 132 12.59 -8.05 -11.54
N SER A 133 12.26 -8.46 -10.31
CA SER A 133 10.91 -8.36 -9.77
C SER A 133 10.42 -6.90 -9.60
N ALA A 134 11.34 -5.95 -9.40
CA ALA A 134 10.99 -4.53 -9.27
C ALA A 134 10.79 -3.84 -10.62
N LYS A 135 11.44 -4.34 -11.68
CA LYS A 135 11.36 -3.72 -13.02
C LYS A 135 9.95 -3.64 -13.54
N ASP A 136 9.14 -4.69 -13.34
CA ASP A 136 7.73 -4.73 -13.78
C ASP A 136 6.88 -3.61 -13.19
N TYR A 137 7.32 -3.02 -12.08
CA TYR A 137 6.62 -1.96 -11.37
C TYR A 137 7.06 -0.56 -11.76
N VAL A 138 8.31 -0.38 -12.16
CA VAL A 138 8.91 0.95 -12.34
C VAL A 138 9.21 1.30 -13.79
N TYR A 139 9.30 0.28 -14.67
CA TYR A 139 9.46 0.47 -16.11
C TYR A 139 8.10 0.46 -16.80
N LEU A 140 7.70 1.59 -17.36
CA LEU A 140 6.47 1.75 -18.10
C LEU A 140 6.76 2.42 -19.45
N LYS A 141 6.19 1.91 -20.53
CA LYS A 141 6.43 2.46 -21.89
C LYS A 141 7.94 2.59 -22.22
N GLU A 142 8.73 1.58 -21.80
CA GLU A 142 10.19 1.49 -22.01
C GLU A 142 11.04 2.51 -21.22
N HIS A 143 10.44 3.29 -20.32
CA HIS A 143 11.11 4.25 -19.48
C HIS A 143 11.05 3.90 -18.00
N LEU A 144 12.12 4.20 -17.26
CA LEU A 144 12.17 4.08 -15.81
C LEU A 144 11.54 5.34 -15.19
N TYR A 145 10.35 5.23 -14.59
CA TYR A 145 9.66 6.39 -14.01
C TYR A 145 9.77 6.51 -12.50
N ALA A 146 10.20 5.47 -11.81
CA ALA A 146 10.27 5.50 -10.36
C ALA A 146 11.51 4.73 -9.86
N ALA A 147 12.06 5.18 -8.73
CA ALA A 147 13.09 4.47 -7.99
C ALA A 147 12.39 3.54 -6.98
N PRO A 148 12.46 2.21 -7.16
CA PRO A 148 11.72 1.27 -6.31
C PRO A 148 12.22 1.34 -4.87
N PHE A 149 11.28 1.44 -3.91
CA PHE A 149 11.62 1.46 -2.50
C PHE A 149 11.32 0.11 -1.87
N CYS A 150 10.05 -0.24 -1.73
CA CYS A 150 9.67 -1.50 -1.09
C CYS A 150 8.40 -2.09 -1.71
N PHE A 151 8.29 -3.44 -1.58
CA PHE A 151 7.19 -4.24 -2.07
C PHE A 151 6.67 -5.15 -0.97
N GLU A 152 5.36 -5.43 -0.99
CA GLU A 152 4.75 -6.29 0.01
C GLU A 152 3.50 -7.00 -0.51
N PRO A 153 3.24 -8.24 -0.08
CA PRO A 153 1.94 -8.87 -0.29
C PRO A 153 0.82 -8.04 0.32
N SER A 154 -0.14 -7.64 -0.51
CA SER A 154 -1.22 -6.73 -0.12
C SER A 154 -2.24 -7.40 0.80
N ILE A 155 -2.34 -8.73 0.79
CA ILE A 155 -3.27 -9.47 1.63
C ILE A 155 -2.72 -10.86 1.97
N MET A 156 -2.80 -11.20 3.25
CA MET A 156 -2.50 -12.50 3.85
C MET A 156 -3.50 -12.78 4.97
N LEU A 157 -3.60 -14.01 5.43
CA LEU A 157 -4.40 -14.40 6.58
C LEU A 157 -3.53 -14.42 7.84
N PHE A 158 -3.84 -13.57 8.80
CA PHE A 158 -3.24 -13.58 10.15
C PHE A 158 -4.24 -14.21 11.14
N TYR A 159 -3.78 -15.12 11.99
CA TYR A 159 -4.66 -15.82 12.92
C TYR A 159 -3.98 -16.18 14.24
N SER A 160 -4.78 -16.23 15.31
CA SER A 160 -4.33 -16.68 16.63
C SER A 160 -4.31 -18.21 16.71
N LYS A 161 -3.13 -18.81 16.98
CA LYS A 161 -3.01 -20.25 17.26
C LYS A 161 -3.86 -20.68 18.44
N LYS A 162 -3.91 -19.84 19.47
CA LYS A 162 -4.69 -20.12 20.68
C LYS A 162 -6.19 -20.21 20.38
N ALA A 163 -6.71 -19.26 19.57
CA ALA A 163 -8.11 -19.31 19.16
C ALA A 163 -8.40 -20.54 18.31
N PHE A 164 -7.52 -20.91 17.39
CA PHE A 164 -7.64 -22.09 16.54
C PHE A 164 -7.59 -23.38 17.38
N ALA A 165 -6.61 -23.50 18.25
CA ALA A 165 -6.47 -24.67 19.14
C ALA A 165 -7.69 -24.86 20.05
N THR A 166 -8.22 -23.76 20.62
CA THR A 166 -9.42 -23.78 21.46
C THR A 166 -10.64 -24.32 20.69
N ALA A 167 -10.73 -24.03 19.41
CA ALA A 167 -11.82 -24.48 18.53
C ALA A 167 -11.55 -25.84 17.85
N GLY A 168 -10.38 -26.46 18.10
CA GLY A 168 -9.99 -27.71 17.45
C GLY A 168 -9.63 -27.54 15.97
N VAL A 169 -9.24 -26.35 15.54
CA VAL A 169 -8.72 -26.07 14.19
C VAL A 169 -7.22 -26.26 14.22
N THR A 170 -6.69 -27.17 13.42
CA THR A 170 -5.29 -27.63 13.52
C THR A 170 -4.34 -26.98 12.49
N SER A 171 -4.90 -26.28 11.49
CA SER A 171 -4.11 -25.64 10.43
C SER A 171 -4.86 -24.45 9.82
N ALA A 172 -4.13 -23.56 9.17
CA ALA A 172 -4.73 -22.50 8.37
C ALA A 172 -5.62 -23.07 7.26
N PRO A 173 -6.81 -22.50 7.04
CA PRO A 173 -7.71 -22.94 5.98
C PRO A 173 -7.12 -22.62 4.60
N LYS A 174 -7.17 -23.58 3.68
CA LYS A 174 -6.67 -23.44 2.31
C LYS A 174 -7.78 -23.17 1.31
N THR A 175 -9.00 -23.60 1.60
CA THR A 175 -10.17 -23.41 0.74
C THR A 175 -11.21 -22.51 1.38
N TYR A 176 -12.11 -21.93 0.56
CA TYR A 176 -13.28 -21.19 1.07
C TYR A 176 -14.14 -22.06 2.00
N ALA A 177 -14.29 -23.34 1.67
CA ALA A 177 -15.06 -24.27 2.49
C ALA A 177 -14.38 -24.51 3.85
N GLU A 178 -13.07 -24.75 3.87
CA GLU A 178 -12.30 -24.90 5.11
C GLU A 178 -12.31 -23.63 5.96
N MET A 179 -12.27 -22.45 5.33
CA MET A 179 -12.36 -21.16 6.03
C MET A 179 -13.72 -21.03 6.74
N LEU A 180 -14.81 -21.34 6.05
CA LEU A 180 -16.14 -21.28 6.63
C LEU A 180 -16.34 -22.35 7.73
N ASP A 181 -15.75 -23.55 7.59
CA ASP A 181 -15.73 -24.58 8.62
C ASP A 181 -14.94 -24.14 9.87
N ALA A 182 -13.74 -23.56 9.67
CA ALA A 182 -12.96 -22.99 10.75
C ALA A 182 -13.74 -21.89 11.48
N CYS A 183 -14.36 -20.97 10.75
CA CYS A 183 -15.22 -19.94 11.34
C CYS A 183 -16.37 -20.54 12.17
N ALA A 184 -17.03 -21.59 11.67
CA ALA A 184 -18.12 -22.25 12.37
C ALA A 184 -17.66 -22.93 13.67
N LYS A 185 -16.45 -23.48 13.70
CA LYS A 185 -15.84 -24.10 14.89
C LYS A 185 -15.37 -23.05 15.90
N ILE A 186 -14.83 -21.92 15.42
CA ILE A 186 -14.30 -20.86 16.29
C ILE A 186 -15.45 -20.07 16.96
N LYS A 187 -16.49 -19.72 16.21
CA LYS A 187 -17.57 -18.85 16.70
C LYS A 187 -18.17 -19.25 18.06
N PRO A 188 -18.48 -20.52 18.35
CA PRO A 188 -19.05 -20.91 19.65
C PRO A 188 -18.03 -20.85 20.81
N THR A 189 -16.75 -20.72 20.56
CA THR A 189 -15.71 -20.60 21.60
C THR A 189 -15.48 -19.15 22.05
N LEU A 190 -16.03 -18.19 21.32
CA LEU A 190 -15.85 -16.76 21.56
C LEU A 190 -16.93 -16.19 22.49
N SER A 191 -16.55 -15.16 23.25
CA SER A 191 -17.50 -14.34 24.00
C SER A 191 -18.32 -13.42 23.09
N LYS A 192 -19.36 -12.80 23.63
CA LYS A 192 -20.21 -11.87 22.85
C LYS A 192 -19.48 -10.60 22.37
N ALA A 193 -18.35 -10.25 23.00
CA ALA A 193 -17.56 -9.09 22.63
C ALA A 193 -16.48 -9.40 21.57
N GLN A 194 -16.38 -10.67 21.16
CA GLN A 194 -15.39 -11.15 20.21
C GLN A 194 -16.06 -11.60 18.90
N TYR A 195 -15.29 -11.60 17.84
CA TYR A 195 -15.72 -12.06 16.51
C TYR A 195 -14.65 -12.93 15.84
N VAL A 196 -15.05 -13.67 14.81
CA VAL A 196 -14.14 -14.64 14.21
C VAL A 196 -13.14 -13.96 13.28
N VAL A 197 -13.63 -13.09 12.38
CA VAL A 197 -12.81 -12.43 11.36
C VAL A 197 -12.91 -10.92 11.50
N GLY A 198 -11.79 -10.26 11.65
CA GLY A 198 -11.68 -8.80 11.57
C GLY A 198 -11.56 -8.33 10.12
N THR A 199 -12.21 -7.22 9.81
CA THR A 199 -12.04 -6.53 8.52
C THR A 199 -11.92 -5.03 8.75
N PRO A 200 -11.02 -4.31 8.06
CA PRO A 200 -10.87 -2.88 8.24
C PRO A 200 -12.20 -2.15 8.02
N LYS A 201 -12.61 -1.33 8.98
CA LYS A 201 -13.87 -0.57 8.95
C LYS A 201 -15.11 -1.42 8.64
N GLY A 202 -15.05 -2.72 8.92
CA GLY A 202 -16.15 -3.66 8.68
C GLY A 202 -16.35 -4.09 7.23
N LEU A 203 -15.60 -3.57 6.28
CA LEU A 203 -15.72 -3.90 4.85
C LEU A 203 -14.36 -4.19 4.22
N PRO A 204 -14.31 -5.08 3.21
CA PRO A 204 -13.06 -5.40 2.53
C PRO A 204 -12.57 -4.22 1.68
N MET A 205 -11.27 -4.16 1.50
CA MET A 205 -10.62 -3.16 0.66
C MET A 205 -10.47 -3.64 -0.77
N GLY A 206 -10.93 -2.83 -1.74
CA GLY A 206 -10.86 -3.19 -3.15
C GLY A 206 -9.44 -3.53 -3.62
N TRP A 207 -8.47 -2.68 -3.30
CA TRP A 207 -7.08 -2.87 -3.70
C TRP A 207 -6.44 -4.13 -3.09
N ALA A 208 -6.78 -4.48 -1.86
CA ALA A 208 -6.25 -5.67 -1.21
C ALA A 208 -6.85 -6.97 -1.77
N ASN A 209 -8.08 -6.92 -2.28
CA ASN A 209 -8.78 -8.11 -2.75
C ASN A 209 -8.56 -8.40 -4.25
N ILE A 210 -7.87 -7.57 -5.02
CA ILE A 210 -7.61 -7.80 -6.44
C ILE A 210 -7.01 -9.17 -6.69
N GLY A 211 -6.01 -9.58 -5.90
CA GLY A 211 -5.37 -10.89 -6.01
C GLY A 211 -6.34 -12.05 -5.79
N GLN A 212 -7.30 -11.90 -4.89
CA GLN A 212 -8.33 -12.92 -4.64
C GLN A 212 -9.34 -13.01 -5.80
N PHE A 213 -9.76 -11.87 -6.38
CA PHE A 213 -10.58 -11.86 -7.59
C PHE A 213 -9.85 -12.47 -8.77
N TYR A 214 -8.56 -12.14 -8.94
CA TYR A 214 -7.69 -12.72 -9.96
C TYR A 214 -7.57 -14.24 -9.82
N ASN A 215 -7.31 -14.72 -8.60
CA ASN A 215 -7.26 -16.16 -8.30
C ASN A 215 -8.58 -16.85 -8.63
N ALA A 216 -9.70 -16.30 -8.14
CA ALA A 216 -11.03 -16.87 -8.38
C ALA A 216 -11.40 -16.91 -9.87
N ALA A 217 -10.88 -15.98 -10.66
CA ALA A 217 -11.03 -15.93 -12.11
C ALA A 217 -10.03 -16.83 -12.88
N GLY A 218 -9.31 -17.71 -12.18
CA GLY A 218 -8.33 -18.61 -12.80
C GLY A 218 -7.12 -17.90 -13.42
N GLY A 219 -6.78 -16.72 -12.93
CA GLY A 219 -5.64 -15.94 -13.40
C GLY A 219 -6.01 -14.85 -14.43
N ASN A 220 -7.27 -14.44 -14.48
CA ASN A 220 -7.70 -13.36 -15.37
C ASN A 220 -8.02 -12.08 -14.58
N LEU A 221 -7.63 -10.95 -15.11
CA LEU A 221 -8.06 -9.62 -14.65
C LEU A 221 -9.44 -9.26 -15.25
N PRO A 222 -10.10 -8.20 -14.79
CA PRO A 222 -11.38 -7.75 -15.33
C PRO A 222 -11.28 -7.12 -16.73
N LEU A 223 -10.06 -6.83 -17.20
CA LEU A 223 -9.75 -6.27 -18.51
C LEU A 223 -8.91 -7.24 -19.31
N SER A 224 -9.08 -7.22 -20.66
CA SER A 224 -8.15 -7.86 -21.61
C SER A 224 -6.74 -7.26 -21.48
N ASP A 225 -5.72 -7.97 -21.97
CA ASP A 225 -4.32 -7.55 -21.85
C ASP A 225 -4.07 -6.15 -22.46
N ASP A 226 -4.75 -5.83 -23.55
CA ASP A 226 -4.67 -4.51 -24.18
C ASP A 226 -5.67 -3.49 -23.63
N TRP A 227 -6.45 -3.85 -22.61
CA TRP A 227 -7.53 -3.05 -22.02
C TRP A 227 -8.66 -2.64 -22.97
N SER A 228 -8.84 -3.36 -24.08
CA SER A 228 -9.90 -3.05 -25.06
C SER A 228 -11.26 -3.65 -24.70
N GLU A 229 -11.28 -4.71 -23.88
CA GLU A 229 -12.48 -5.46 -23.57
C GLU A 229 -12.62 -5.74 -22.07
N SER A 230 -13.89 -5.81 -21.61
CA SER A 230 -14.22 -6.31 -20.28
C SER A 230 -14.24 -7.83 -20.28
N LEU A 231 -13.48 -8.45 -19.38
CA LEU A 231 -13.49 -9.90 -19.13
C LEU A 231 -14.38 -10.28 -17.94
N VAL A 232 -15.08 -9.33 -17.34
CA VAL A 232 -15.87 -9.55 -16.11
C VAL A 232 -16.89 -10.68 -16.28
N MET A 233 -17.61 -10.71 -17.41
CA MET A 233 -18.61 -11.76 -17.65
C MET A 233 -17.98 -13.13 -17.98
N GLN A 234 -16.77 -13.18 -18.50
CA GLN A 234 -16.00 -14.42 -18.68
C GLN A 234 -15.55 -14.99 -17.33
N ASN A 235 -15.25 -14.11 -16.36
CA ASN A 235 -14.81 -14.46 -15.02
C ASN A 235 -15.98 -14.68 -14.03
N LYS A 236 -17.22 -14.64 -14.51
CA LYS A 236 -18.44 -14.61 -13.69
C LYS A 236 -18.54 -15.76 -12.68
N GLU A 237 -18.19 -16.98 -13.06
CA GLU A 237 -18.28 -18.15 -12.20
C GLU A 237 -17.33 -18.03 -11.00
N GLY A 238 -16.07 -17.67 -11.25
CA GLY A 238 -15.07 -17.43 -10.23
C GLY A 238 -15.46 -16.28 -9.28
N TYR A 239 -15.87 -15.15 -9.88
CA TYR A 239 -16.33 -13.99 -9.09
C TYR A 239 -17.55 -14.34 -8.22
N THR A 240 -18.50 -15.10 -8.75
CA THR A 240 -19.67 -15.58 -7.99
C THR A 240 -19.23 -16.43 -6.79
N SER A 241 -18.29 -17.35 -6.99
CA SER A 241 -17.77 -18.20 -5.94
C SER A 241 -17.11 -17.38 -4.83
N PHE A 242 -16.21 -16.46 -5.19
CA PHE A 242 -15.52 -15.61 -4.22
C PHE A 242 -16.50 -14.68 -3.47
N LEU A 243 -17.40 -14.01 -4.18
CA LEU A 243 -18.37 -13.09 -3.60
C LEU A 243 -19.30 -13.80 -2.62
N ASN A 244 -19.80 -15.00 -2.96
CA ASN A 244 -20.64 -15.80 -2.07
C ASN A 244 -19.87 -16.28 -0.83
N TYR A 245 -18.62 -16.70 -0.99
CA TYR A 245 -17.75 -17.03 0.12
C TYR A 245 -17.58 -15.83 1.05
N TYR A 246 -17.12 -14.70 0.51
CA TYR A 246 -16.79 -13.53 1.32
C TYR A 246 -18.04 -12.96 2.01
N THR A 247 -19.16 -12.86 1.30
CA THR A 247 -20.45 -12.42 1.86
C THR A 247 -20.93 -13.37 2.97
N SER A 248 -20.60 -14.66 2.89
CA SER A 248 -20.94 -15.63 3.94
C SER A 248 -20.26 -15.33 5.28
N LEU A 249 -19.10 -14.65 5.29
CA LEU A 249 -18.45 -14.22 6.54
C LEU A 249 -19.34 -13.27 7.33
N TYR A 250 -20.05 -12.38 6.63
CA TYR A 250 -20.98 -11.42 7.23
C TYR A 250 -22.33 -12.05 7.54
N THR A 251 -22.96 -12.71 6.59
CA THR A 251 -24.34 -13.22 6.74
C THR A 251 -24.44 -14.33 7.77
N LYS A 252 -23.36 -15.08 8.03
CA LYS A 252 -23.25 -16.05 9.11
C LYS A 252 -22.79 -15.43 10.43
N GLY A 253 -22.53 -14.13 10.45
CA GLY A 253 -22.12 -13.38 11.63
C GLY A 253 -20.74 -13.80 12.15
N TYR A 254 -19.79 -14.08 11.23
CA TYR A 254 -18.38 -14.30 11.57
C TYR A 254 -17.60 -12.97 11.60
N THR A 255 -18.05 -12.00 10.83
CA THR A 255 -17.52 -10.64 10.75
C THR A 255 -18.62 -9.65 11.07
N PRO A 256 -18.43 -8.71 12.02
CA PRO A 256 -19.37 -7.62 12.26
C PRO A 256 -19.24 -6.53 11.19
N LEU A 257 -20.39 -5.89 10.84
CA LEU A 257 -20.41 -4.77 9.89
C LEU A 257 -19.98 -3.44 10.49
N GLN A 258 -20.13 -3.26 11.81
CA GLN A 258 -20.04 -1.94 12.44
C GLN A 258 -19.06 -1.88 13.60
N ASP A 259 -18.62 -3.01 14.12
CA ASP A 259 -17.86 -3.06 15.37
C ASP A 259 -16.37 -3.37 15.16
N CYS A 260 -15.90 -3.48 13.92
CA CYS A 260 -14.47 -3.50 13.63
C CYS A 260 -13.95 -2.07 13.73
N ALA A 261 -13.33 -1.76 14.85
CA ALA A 261 -12.63 -0.51 15.01
C ALA A 261 -11.33 -0.56 14.18
N GLY A 262 -11.04 0.53 13.47
CA GLY A 262 -9.74 0.73 12.93
C GLY A 262 -9.57 0.55 11.43
N GLY A 263 -8.51 1.17 10.96
CA GLY A 263 -8.01 1.14 9.59
C GLY A 263 -7.16 -0.09 9.30
N TYR A 264 -6.34 0.03 8.29
CA TYR A 264 -5.48 -1.05 7.81
C TYR A 264 -4.42 -1.48 8.81
N ASN A 265 -3.76 -0.52 9.44
CA ASN A 265 -2.68 -0.79 10.39
C ASN A 265 -3.22 -1.27 11.74
N GLU A 266 -4.46 -0.89 12.07
CA GLU A 266 -5.05 -1.19 13.37
C GLU A 266 -5.77 -2.53 13.41
N ILE A 267 -6.11 -3.13 12.25
CA ILE A 267 -6.91 -4.36 12.23
C ILE A 267 -6.15 -5.55 12.84
N ILE A 268 -4.82 -5.57 12.77
CA ILE A 268 -4.02 -6.61 13.42
C ILE A 268 -4.10 -6.52 14.95
N ARG A 269 -4.29 -5.32 15.51
CA ARG A 269 -4.54 -5.09 16.94
C ARG A 269 -5.71 -5.93 17.44
N GLU A 270 -6.78 -6.02 16.65
CA GLU A 270 -7.96 -6.78 17.02
C GLU A 270 -7.64 -8.27 17.28
N VAL A 271 -6.66 -8.81 16.54
CA VAL A 271 -6.20 -10.19 16.73
C VAL A 271 -5.24 -10.29 17.90
N CYS A 272 -4.30 -9.37 18.02
CA CYS A 272 -3.32 -9.34 19.12
C CYS A 272 -4.01 -9.17 20.48
N GLU A 273 -5.02 -8.32 20.59
CA GLU A 273 -5.82 -8.13 21.78
C GLU A 273 -6.89 -9.21 22.01
N GLY A 274 -7.00 -10.18 21.09
CA GLY A 274 -7.92 -11.29 21.18
C GLY A 274 -9.40 -10.91 20.96
N ARG A 275 -9.69 -9.77 20.35
CA ARG A 275 -11.05 -9.40 19.93
C ARG A 275 -11.48 -10.12 18.67
N ALA A 276 -10.56 -10.38 17.74
CA ALA A 276 -10.77 -11.23 16.58
C ALA A 276 -9.90 -12.48 16.68
N ALA A 277 -10.39 -13.61 16.14
CA ALA A 277 -9.58 -14.83 16.04
C ALA A 277 -8.61 -14.78 14.85
N MET A 278 -8.95 -14.03 13.79
CA MET A 278 -8.16 -13.88 12.59
C MET A 278 -8.52 -12.60 11.84
N THR A 279 -7.67 -12.18 10.92
CA THR A 279 -7.91 -11.05 10.02
C THR A 279 -7.20 -11.23 8.69
N PHE A 280 -7.63 -10.45 7.69
CA PHE A 280 -6.93 -10.27 6.43
C PHE A 280 -6.18 -8.94 6.46
N ALA A 281 -4.87 -8.97 6.31
CA ALA A 281 -4.00 -7.80 6.27
C ALA A 281 -2.82 -8.03 5.32
N GLY A 282 -2.15 -6.97 4.90
CA GLY A 282 -0.88 -7.08 4.17
C GLY A 282 0.27 -7.48 5.10
N SER A 283 1.42 -7.80 4.54
CA SER A 283 2.58 -8.20 5.33
C SER A 283 3.10 -7.09 6.25
N TYR A 284 2.75 -5.83 6.00
CA TYR A 284 3.05 -4.69 6.89
C TYR A 284 2.58 -4.93 8.34
N ALA A 285 1.51 -5.71 8.54
CA ALA A 285 1.00 -6.05 9.88
C ALA A 285 2.05 -6.72 10.78
N VAL A 286 3.10 -7.32 10.19
CA VAL A 286 4.19 -7.95 10.95
C VAL A 286 4.99 -6.91 11.75
N SER A 287 5.26 -5.72 11.17
CA SER A 287 5.90 -4.64 11.93
C SER A 287 5.08 -4.26 13.15
N THR A 288 3.78 -4.06 12.99
CA THR A 288 2.87 -3.74 14.10
C THR A 288 2.90 -4.83 15.19
N ILE A 289 2.94 -6.12 14.81
CA ILE A 289 3.03 -7.22 15.78
C ILE A 289 4.34 -7.13 16.58
N TYR A 290 5.48 -6.92 15.93
CA TYR A 290 6.77 -6.86 16.62
C TYR A 290 6.95 -5.60 17.44
N ASP A 291 6.49 -4.46 16.95
CA ASP A 291 6.78 -3.15 17.53
C ASP A 291 5.77 -2.78 18.64
N GLU A 292 4.49 -3.11 18.46
CA GLU A 292 3.42 -2.72 19.38
C GLU A 292 2.90 -3.88 20.25
N TYR A 293 3.00 -5.13 19.75
CA TYR A 293 2.44 -6.33 20.41
C TYR A 293 3.43 -7.51 20.46
N PRO A 294 4.68 -7.29 20.93
CA PRO A 294 5.72 -8.33 20.92
C PRO A 294 5.32 -9.60 21.68
N GLU A 295 4.44 -9.50 22.68
CA GLU A 295 3.91 -10.63 23.42
C GLU A 295 2.99 -11.52 22.58
N CYS A 296 2.47 -11.03 21.44
CA CYS A 296 1.61 -11.77 20.54
C CYS A 296 2.38 -12.55 19.46
N VAL A 297 3.67 -12.30 19.28
CA VAL A 297 4.51 -12.93 18.24
C VAL A 297 4.39 -14.45 18.27
N ASP A 298 4.42 -15.06 19.46
CA ASP A 298 4.33 -16.52 19.59
C ASP A 298 2.94 -17.07 19.29
N ASP A 299 1.88 -16.28 19.43
CA ASP A 299 0.51 -16.70 19.19
C ASP A 299 0.05 -16.48 17.74
N ILE A 300 0.45 -15.38 17.14
CA ILE A 300 0.00 -15.04 15.79
C ILE A 300 0.77 -15.86 14.75
N GLU A 301 0.05 -16.41 13.79
CA GLU A 301 0.59 -17.05 12.59
C GLU A 301 0.08 -16.35 11.33
N VAL A 302 0.82 -16.51 10.24
CA VAL A 302 0.45 -15.98 8.93
C VAL A 302 0.36 -17.10 7.90
N ALA A 303 -0.57 -16.97 6.97
CA ALA A 303 -0.74 -17.88 5.84
C ALA A 303 -1.21 -17.12 4.60
N VAL A 304 -1.10 -17.73 3.42
CA VAL A 304 -1.80 -17.21 2.24
C VAL A 304 -3.31 -17.28 2.46
N VAL A 305 -4.04 -16.37 1.83
CA VAL A 305 -5.51 -16.37 1.88
C VAL A 305 -6.08 -17.64 1.22
N PRO A 306 -7.22 -18.16 1.70
CA PRO A 306 -7.85 -19.33 1.11
C PRO A 306 -8.30 -19.07 -0.32
N THR A 307 -8.32 -20.12 -1.15
CA THR A 307 -8.77 -20.10 -2.53
C THR A 307 -9.99 -21.01 -2.72
N MET A 308 -10.56 -21.04 -3.91
CA MET A 308 -11.73 -21.89 -4.18
C MET A 308 -11.42 -23.39 -4.01
N ASP A 309 -10.26 -23.83 -4.47
CA ASP A 309 -9.85 -25.24 -4.55
C ASP A 309 -8.62 -25.60 -3.70
N GLY A 310 -8.06 -24.64 -2.98
CA GLY A 310 -6.87 -24.85 -2.14
C GLY A 310 -5.55 -24.90 -2.90
N THR A 311 -5.56 -24.60 -4.20
CA THR A 311 -4.33 -24.57 -5.00
C THR A 311 -3.65 -23.20 -4.96
N SER A 312 -2.32 -23.19 -5.06
CA SER A 312 -1.51 -21.98 -5.14
C SER A 312 -0.89 -21.76 -6.52
N ASN A 313 -1.46 -22.40 -7.57
CA ASN A 313 -0.94 -22.27 -8.92
C ASN A 313 -1.23 -20.91 -9.55
N VAL A 314 -2.23 -20.21 -9.03
CA VAL A 314 -2.58 -18.85 -9.43
C VAL A 314 -2.37 -17.93 -8.22
N ALA A 315 -1.79 -16.76 -8.45
CA ALA A 315 -1.54 -15.79 -7.39
C ALA A 315 -2.83 -15.46 -6.61
N THR A 316 -2.68 -15.29 -5.30
CA THR A 316 -3.79 -15.01 -4.36
C THR A 316 -3.75 -13.58 -3.83
N THR A 317 -2.64 -12.89 -4.07
CA THR A 317 -2.39 -11.52 -3.60
C THR A 317 -1.73 -10.71 -4.71
N THR A 318 -1.79 -9.41 -4.57
CA THR A 318 -0.94 -8.49 -5.34
C THR A 318 0.28 -8.14 -4.49
N ASN A 319 1.43 -7.89 -5.13
CA ASN A 319 2.47 -7.10 -4.50
C ASN A 319 2.09 -5.62 -4.68
N GLY A 320 1.77 -4.97 -3.58
CA GLY A 320 1.72 -3.54 -3.47
C GLY A 320 3.11 -2.97 -3.23
N GLY A 321 3.21 -1.65 -3.09
CA GLY A 321 4.46 -1.04 -2.68
C GLY A 321 4.54 0.43 -3.04
N TRP A 322 5.71 0.96 -2.72
CA TRP A 322 6.01 2.38 -2.83
C TRP A 322 7.32 2.56 -3.56
N SER A 323 7.37 3.60 -4.37
CA SER A 323 8.57 4.05 -5.06
C SER A 323 8.75 5.55 -4.87
N TYR A 324 9.97 6.03 -4.96
CA TYR A 324 10.25 7.47 -5.02
C TYR A 324 10.22 7.92 -6.47
N VAL A 325 9.67 9.12 -6.67
CA VAL A 325 9.61 9.78 -7.97
C VAL A 325 10.11 11.19 -7.86
N LEU A 326 10.57 11.75 -8.99
CA LEU A 326 10.94 13.14 -9.13
C LEU A 326 9.83 13.90 -9.85
N ASP A 327 9.38 15.02 -9.27
CA ASP A 327 8.40 15.88 -9.92
C ASP A 327 8.98 16.46 -11.23
N ALA A 328 8.16 16.54 -12.26
CA ALA A 328 8.57 17.03 -13.58
C ALA A 328 9.12 18.46 -13.58
N ALA A 329 8.76 19.28 -12.58
CA ALA A 329 9.30 20.63 -12.43
C ALA A 329 10.80 20.64 -12.07
N THR A 330 11.34 19.56 -11.47
CA THR A 330 12.74 19.45 -11.05
C THR A 330 13.73 19.55 -12.21
N ALA A 331 13.34 19.10 -13.41
CA ALA A 331 14.16 19.23 -14.61
C ALA A 331 14.39 20.69 -15.05
N LYS A 332 13.51 21.58 -14.62
CA LYS A 332 13.55 23.01 -15.00
C LYS A 332 14.15 23.89 -13.91
N ARG A 333 14.11 23.46 -12.66
CA ARG A 333 14.74 24.16 -11.54
C ARG A 333 16.23 23.87 -11.56
N LYS A 334 17.07 24.91 -11.38
CA LYS A 334 18.54 24.81 -11.36
C LYS A 334 19.07 25.41 -10.08
N GLY A 335 20.03 24.71 -9.50
CA GLY A 335 20.85 25.24 -8.42
C GLY A 335 21.84 26.30 -8.89
N ALA A 336 22.53 26.94 -7.97
CA ALA A 336 23.52 27.99 -8.24
C ALA A 336 24.70 27.44 -9.05
N ASP A 337 25.03 26.17 -8.93
CA ASP A 337 26.09 25.50 -9.69
C ASP A 337 25.68 25.07 -11.11
N GLY A 338 24.41 25.28 -11.47
CA GLY A 338 23.83 24.96 -12.78
C GLY A 338 23.29 23.55 -12.93
N ARG A 339 23.45 22.67 -11.93
CA ARG A 339 22.77 21.36 -11.89
C ARG A 339 21.27 21.55 -11.77
N THR A 340 20.49 20.63 -12.32
CA THR A 340 19.04 20.61 -12.12
C THR A 340 18.69 20.02 -10.74
N HIS A 341 17.56 20.40 -10.18
CA HIS A 341 17.05 19.76 -8.95
C HIS A 341 16.84 18.26 -9.13
N ALA A 342 16.56 17.78 -10.34
CA ALA A 342 16.50 16.35 -10.63
C ALA A 342 17.85 15.64 -10.40
N GLU A 343 18.96 16.24 -10.87
CA GLU A 343 20.33 15.71 -10.66
C GLU A 343 20.71 15.75 -9.18
N LEU A 344 20.32 16.79 -8.46
CA LEU A 344 20.59 16.91 -7.03
C LEU A 344 19.75 15.89 -6.23
N ALA A 345 18.49 15.76 -6.52
CA ALA A 345 17.58 14.80 -5.88
C ALA A 345 17.99 13.34 -6.13
N ALA A 346 18.54 13.03 -7.32
CA ALA A 346 19.05 11.70 -7.63
C ALA A 346 20.17 11.28 -6.68
N LYS A 347 21.03 12.20 -6.22
CA LYS A 347 22.09 11.91 -5.23
C LYS A 347 21.51 11.49 -3.88
N PHE A 348 20.46 12.15 -3.45
CA PHE A 348 19.74 11.76 -2.24
C PHE A 348 19.07 10.38 -2.39
N LEU A 349 18.43 10.12 -3.53
CA LEU A 349 17.80 8.81 -3.78
C LEU A 349 18.83 7.68 -3.84
N GLU A 350 20.00 7.89 -4.45
CA GLU A 350 21.08 6.90 -4.44
C GLU A 350 21.54 6.58 -3.01
N PHE A 351 21.73 7.61 -2.18
CA PHE A 351 22.06 7.43 -0.77
C PHE A 351 20.98 6.69 -0.02
N LEU A 352 19.73 7.12 -0.13
CA LEU A 352 18.61 6.54 0.62
C LEU A 352 18.35 5.06 0.26
N LEU A 353 18.48 4.71 -1.03
CA LEU A 353 17.98 3.45 -1.57
C LEU A 353 19.07 2.40 -1.89
N THR A 354 20.35 2.81 -1.97
CA THR A 354 21.42 1.89 -2.37
C THR A 354 22.69 1.99 -1.54
N ASP A 355 22.78 2.93 -0.58
CA ASP A 355 23.89 2.94 0.37
C ASP A 355 23.86 1.68 1.23
N SER A 356 25.02 1.03 1.38
CA SER A 356 25.14 -0.28 2.01
C SER A 356 24.89 -0.29 3.52
N GLU A 357 24.94 0.86 4.18
CA GLU A 357 24.69 1.01 5.62
C GLU A 357 23.28 1.59 5.87
N VAL A 358 22.78 2.40 4.95
CA VAL A 358 21.49 3.09 5.09
C VAL A 358 20.33 2.24 4.59
N ALA A 359 20.37 1.79 3.34
CA ALA A 359 19.22 1.14 2.73
C ALA A 359 18.77 -0.18 3.41
N PRO A 360 19.67 -1.07 3.90
CA PRO A 360 19.27 -2.28 4.61
C PRO A 360 18.56 -2.01 5.95
N GLU A 361 18.92 -0.92 6.66
CA GLU A 361 18.36 -0.59 7.96
C GLU A 361 16.82 -0.41 7.94
N TYR A 362 16.28 0.06 6.81
CA TYR A 362 14.83 0.14 6.62
C TYR A 362 14.17 -1.23 6.79
N PHE A 363 14.69 -2.24 6.13
CA PHE A 363 14.10 -3.59 6.13
C PHE A 363 14.30 -4.29 7.47
N GLU A 364 15.41 -4.05 8.14
CA GLU A 364 15.63 -4.50 9.52
C GLU A 364 14.57 -3.91 10.45
N LYS A 365 14.38 -2.60 10.45
CA LYS A 365 13.37 -1.91 11.26
C LYS A 365 11.93 -2.31 10.87
N ALA A 366 11.70 -2.70 9.60
CA ALA A 366 10.45 -3.28 9.12
C ALA A 366 10.25 -4.74 9.54
N ASN A 367 11.11 -5.28 10.37
CA ASN A 367 11.05 -6.69 10.71
C ASN A 367 10.97 -7.59 9.47
N TYR A 368 11.63 -7.19 8.38
CA TYR A 368 11.69 -7.90 7.09
C TYR A 368 10.32 -8.29 6.51
N CYS A 369 9.29 -7.51 6.81
CA CYS A 369 7.93 -7.75 6.29
C CYS A 369 7.72 -7.26 4.85
N LYS A 370 8.72 -6.57 4.30
CA LYS A 370 8.72 -6.02 2.94
C LYS A 370 9.97 -6.46 2.19
N SER A 371 9.90 -6.47 0.88
CA SER A 371 11.01 -6.79 -0.02
C SER A 371 11.60 -5.52 -0.61
N ALA A 372 12.93 -5.48 -0.77
CA ALA A 372 13.63 -4.36 -1.38
C ALA A 372 13.53 -4.36 -2.91
N GLY A 373 13.69 -3.17 -3.50
CA GLY A 373 13.72 -3.00 -4.95
C GLY A 373 15.08 -3.20 -5.61
N TYR A 374 16.18 -3.31 -4.84
CA TYR A 374 17.55 -3.37 -5.31
C TYR A 374 18.24 -4.68 -4.91
N ASN A 375 18.98 -5.29 -5.84
CA ASN A 375 19.67 -6.56 -5.61
C ASN A 375 20.69 -6.49 -4.47
N SER A 376 21.44 -5.39 -4.37
CA SER A 376 22.41 -5.18 -3.30
C SER A 376 21.75 -5.19 -1.91
N VAL A 377 20.60 -4.54 -1.79
CA VAL A 377 19.82 -4.48 -0.54
C VAL A 377 19.19 -5.84 -0.23
N ILE A 378 18.62 -6.53 -1.24
CA ILE A 378 18.10 -7.90 -1.10
C ILE A 378 19.21 -8.85 -0.59
N ALA A 379 20.42 -8.74 -1.14
CA ALA A 379 21.54 -9.58 -0.71
C ALA A 379 21.99 -9.28 0.73
N ALA A 380 21.91 -8.02 1.16
CA ALA A 380 22.26 -7.62 2.53
C ALA A 380 21.21 -8.09 3.55
N THR A 381 19.93 -8.01 3.22
CA THR A 381 18.82 -8.25 4.15
C THR A 381 18.31 -9.70 4.15
N GLY A 382 18.51 -10.46 3.07
CA GLY A 382 17.90 -11.78 2.89
C GLY A 382 18.26 -12.80 3.97
N LYS A 383 19.53 -12.86 4.37
CA LYS A 383 20.01 -13.80 5.40
C LYS A 383 19.53 -13.43 6.80
N GLU A 384 19.45 -12.16 7.09
CA GLU A 384 18.98 -11.65 8.39
C GLU A 384 17.48 -11.83 8.53
N GLY A 385 16.74 -11.62 7.42
CA GLY A 385 15.30 -11.86 7.36
C GLY A 385 14.90 -13.31 7.64
N GLU A 386 15.74 -14.30 7.31
CA GLU A 386 15.47 -15.73 7.59
C GLU A 386 15.31 -16.03 9.09
N GLY A 387 15.82 -15.17 9.98
CA GLY A 387 15.61 -15.25 11.43
C GLY A 387 14.21 -14.80 11.89
N ASN A 388 13.45 -14.10 11.05
CA ASN A 388 12.10 -13.67 11.38
C ASN A 388 11.09 -14.80 11.16
N LYS A 389 10.25 -15.05 12.16
CA LYS A 389 9.24 -16.12 12.15
C LYS A 389 8.34 -16.10 10.91
N TYR A 390 7.98 -14.94 10.41
CA TYR A 390 7.01 -14.76 9.31
C TYR A 390 7.67 -14.68 7.93
N TYR A 391 8.99 -14.52 7.86
CA TYR A 391 9.73 -14.24 6.63
C TYR A 391 9.46 -15.25 5.51
N ALA A 392 9.55 -16.54 5.83
CA ALA A 392 9.39 -17.60 4.83
C ALA A 392 7.99 -17.56 4.17
N GLU A 393 6.95 -17.30 4.95
CA GLU A 393 5.58 -17.27 4.45
C GLU A 393 5.31 -15.98 3.64
N ILE A 394 5.86 -14.84 4.08
CA ILE A 394 5.81 -13.58 3.34
C ILE A 394 6.55 -13.71 2.01
N ALA A 395 7.76 -14.25 2.02
CA ALA A 395 8.55 -14.46 0.80
C ALA A 395 7.82 -15.40 -0.19
N ARG A 396 7.17 -16.45 0.32
CA ARG A 396 6.35 -17.35 -0.49
C ARG A 396 5.14 -16.64 -1.10
N ALA A 397 4.45 -15.79 -0.34
CA ALA A 397 3.32 -15.02 -0.85
C ALA A 397 3.79 -13.99 -1.89
N ALA A 398 4.88 -13.28 -1.62
CA ALA A 398 5.46 -12.29 -2.53
C ALA A 398 5.92 -12.92 -3.86
N SER A 399 6.55 -14.10 -3.82
CA SER A 399 7.02 -14.80 -5.03
C SER A 399 5.88 -15.33 -5.91
N ASN A 400 4.68 -15.46 -5.36
CA ASN A 400 3.48 -15.90 -6.08
C ASN A 400 2.42 -14.78 -6.16
N ALA A 401 2.84 -13.54 -6.09
CA ALA A 401 1.96 -12.38 -6.24
C ALA A 401 2.00 -11.85 -7.69
N ILE A 402 0.93 -11.21 -8.11
CA ILE A 402 0.96 -10.37 -9.33
C ILE A 402 1.28 -8.92 -8.95
N ALA A 403 1.82 -8.18 -9.89
CA ALA A 403 1.92 -6.73 -9.75
C ALA A 403 0.52 -6.12 -9.58
N THR A 404 0.41 -5.09 -8.75
CA THR A 404 -0.84 -4.33 -8.66
C THR A 404 -1.19 -3.78 -10.04
N PRO A 405 -2.37 -4.10 -10.60
CA PRO A 405 -2.76 -3.63 -11.92
C PRO A 405 -2.82 -2.10 -11.99
N LEU A 406 -2.35 -1.56 -13.10
CA LEU A 406 -2.24 -0.10 -13.35
C LEU A 406 -3.49 0.52 -13.97
N TYR A 407 -4.57 -0.24 -14.13
CA TYR A 407 -5.81 0.30 -14.68
C TYR A 407 -6.50 1.27 -13.70
N ASN A 408 -7.54 1.95 -14.19
CA ASN A 408 -8.29 2.96 -13.45
C ASN A 408 -8.66 2.48 -12.03
N TYR A 409 -8.40 3.33 -11.03
CA TYR A 409 -8.67 3.06 -9.60
C TYR A 409 -10.16 2.77 -9.32
N ASP A 410 -11.10 3.31 -10.13
CA ASP A 410 -12.52 3.01 -9.98
C ASP A 410 -12.82 1.53 -10.17
N ILE A 411 -12.10 0.84 -11.07
CA ILE A 411 -12.23 -0.62 -11.27
C ILE A 411 -11.81 -1.36 -10.00
N THR A 412 -10.71 -0.93 -9.40
CA THR A 412 -10.19 -1.49 -8.15
C THR A 412 -11.17 -1.28 -6.99
N THR A 413 -11.73 -0.09 -6.86
CA THR A 413 -12.67 0.26 -5.80
C THR A 413 -13.97 -0.53 -5.92
N GLU A 414 -14.43 -0.82 -7.12
CA GLU A 414 -15.68 -1.55 -7.35
C GLU A 414 -15.61 -2.99 -6.83
N CYS A 415 -14.42 -3.57 -6.70
CA CYS A 415 -14.26 -4.89 -6.08
C CYS A 415 -14.79 -4.95 -4.64
N SER A 416 -14.57 -3.91 -3.81
CA SER A 416 -15.17 -3.83 -2.47
C SER A 416 -16.65 -3.48 -2.52
N LYS A 417 -17.07 -2.63 -3.44
CA LYS A 417 -18.47 -2.25 -3.60
C LYS A 417 -19.37 -3.43 -3.95
N MET A 418 -18.89 -4.40 -4.75
CA MET A 418 -19.65 -5.62 -5.02
C MET A 418 -20.02 -6.36 -3.73
N ILE A 419 -19.06 -6.51 -2.80
CA ILE A 419 -19.29 -7.17 -1.51
C ILE A 419 -20.22 -6.32 -0.64
N GLU A 420 -20.00 -5.02 -0.57
CA GLU A 420 -20.85 -4.08 0.16
C GLU A 420 -22.31 -4.15 -0.28
N GLU A 421 -22.56 -4.11 -1.58
CA GLU A 421 -23.90 -4.20 -2.16
C GLU A 421 -24.61 -5.54 -1.85
N MET A 422 -23.85 -6.62 -1.81
CA MET A 422 -24.40 -7.93 -1.41
C MET A 422 -24.73 -7.97 0.09
N VAL A 423 -23.82 -7.44 0.94
CA VAL A 423 -23.94 -7.52 2.40
C VAL A 423 -24.97 -6.52 2.92
N ILE A 424 -24.95 -5.27 2.46
CA ILE A 424 -25.79 -4.19 2.98
C ILE A 424 -27.15 -4.16 2.24
N ASN A 425 -27.12 -4.25 0.91
CA ASN A 425 -28.30 -4.04 0.08
C ASN A 425 -28.94 -5.36 -0.39
N GLY A 426 -28.38 -6.52 -0.02
CA GLY A 426 -28.95 -7.84 -0.32
C GLY A 426 -28.97 -8.17 -1.82
N LYS A 427 -28.15 -7.53 -2.63
CA LYS A 427 -28.05 -7.84 -4.06
C LYS A 427 -27.43 -9.22 -4.25
N SER A 428 -27.84 -9.91 -5.32
CA SER A 428 -27.23 -11.20 -5.71
C SER A 428 -25.87 -10.97 -6.39
N ALA A 429 -25.00 -11.99 -6.36
CA ALA A 429 -23.74 -11.97 -7.09
C ALA A 429 -23.94 -11.63 -8.58
N ASP A 430 -24.98 -12.17 -9.21
CA ASP A 430 -25.32 -11.89 -10.61
C ASP A 430 -25.58 -10.40 -10.87
N GLN A 431 -26.32 -9.75 -9.98
CA GLN A 431 -26.62 -8.32 -10.09
C GLN A 431 -25.39 -7.45 -9.95
N VAL A 432 -24.53 -7.71 -8.94
CA VAL A 432 -23.34 -6.90 -8.71
C VAL A 432 -22.28 -7.12 -9.79
N ILE A 433 -22.09 -8.35 -10.27
CA ILE A 433 -21.16 -8.65 -11.38
C ILE A 433 -21.62 -7.98 -12.67
N THR A 434 -22.93 -8.00 -12.96
CA THR A 434 -23.48 -7.33 -14.14
C THR A 434 -23.28 -5.81 -14.06
N THR A 435 -23.46 -5.21 -12.87
CA THR A 435 -23.21 -3.78 -12.64
C THR A 435 -21.72 -3.47 -12.86
N PHE A 436 -20.84 -4.30 -12.31
CA PHE A 436 -19.39 -4.16 -12.46
C PHE A 436 -18.96 -4.25 -13.93
N ASP A 437 -19.46 -5.23 -14.69
CA ASP A 437 -19.19 -5.38 -16.12
C ASP A 437 -19.59 -4.13 -16.93
N ASN A 438 -20.78 -3.58 -16.64
CA ASN A 438 -21.24 -2.37 -17.29
C ASN A 438 -20.37 -1.15 -16.97
N MET A 439 -19.93 -1.03 -15.72
CA MET A 439 -19.01 0.02 -15.27
C MET A 439 -17.65 -0.11 -15.98
N VAL A 440 -17.05 -1.31 -16.01
CA VAL A 440 -15.78 -1.54 -16.70
C VAL A 440 -15.89 -1.18 -18.20
N LYS A 441 -16.95 -1.61 -18.88
CA LYS A 441 -17.22 -1.24 -20.28
C LYS A 441 -17.39 0.27 -20.48
N GLN A 442 -17.99 0.95 -19.51
CA GLN A 442 -18.14 2.41 -19.54
C GLN A 442 -16.78 3.11 -19.39
N ILE A 443 -15.95 2.65 -18.45
CA ILE A 443 -14.60 3.19 -18.23
C ILE A 443 -13.75 3.00 -19.50
N ILE A 444 -13.73 1.82 -20.11
CA ILE A 444 -13.01 1.57 -21.36
C ILE A 444 -13.38 2.61 -22.42
N ARG A 445 -14.68 2.85 -22.60
CA ARG A 445 -15.18 3.80 -23.62
C ARG A 445 -14.84 5.26 -23.31
N GLN A 446 -14.98 5.67 -22.03
CA GLN A 446 -14.84 7.07 -21.60
C GLN A 446 -13.38 7.48 -21.42
N SER A 447 -12.56 6.59 -20.87
CA SER A 447 -11.14 6.87 -20.59
C SER A 447 -10.24 6.60 -21.78
N GLY A 448 -10.78 5.99 -22.85
CA GLY A 448 -9.99 5.59 -24.00
C GLY A 448 -8.84 4.65 -23.60
N LEU A 449 -9.09 3.68 -22.71
CA LEU A 449 -8.09 2.73 -22.20
C LEU A 449 -7.62 1.72 -23.24
N ALA A 450 -8.45 1.45 -24.28
CA ALA A 450 -8.13 0.46 -25.31
C ALA A 450 -6.74 0.72 -25.92
N GLY A 451 -5.89 -0.31 -25.93
CA GLY A 451 -4.51 -0.24 -26.41
C GLY A 451 -3.55 0.58 -25.54
N LYS A 452 -3.94 0.97 -24.33
CA LYS A 452 -3.12 1.82 -23.45
C LYS A 452 -2.49 1.10 -22.27
N ASN A 453 -2.62 -0.22 -22.17
CA ASN A 453 -1.88 -0.98 -21.15
C ASN A 453 -0.38 -0.78 -21.39
N PRO A 454 0.36 -0.16 -20.45
CA PRO A 454 1.78 0.13 -20.64
C PRO A 454 2.65 -1.13 -20.65
N ALA A 455 2.17 -2.24 -20.11
CA ALA A 455 2.85 -3.53 -20.14
C ALA A 455 2.55 -4.34 -21.41
N TYR A 456 1.50 -3.98 -22.18
CA TYR A 456 1.13 -4.69 -23.39
C TYR A 456 2.02 -4.29 -24.58
N ARG A 457 2.68 -5.27 -25.17
CA ARG A 457 3.63 -5.04 -26.27
C ARG A 457 3.08 -5.41 -27.65
N GLY A 458 1.78 -5.79 -27.73
CA GLY A 458 1.17 -6.29 -28.96
C GLY A 458 1.77 -7.65 -29.41
N ASN A 459 0.95 -8.46 -30.08
CA ASN A 459 1.44 -9.66 -30.76
C ASN A 459 1.94 -9.30 -32.14
#